data_e35bbf4cc7744dcd2417e4736e76bd4e
#
_entry.id   e35bbf4cc7744dcd2417e4736e76bd4e
#
_cell.length_a   1.000
_cell.length_b   1.000
_cell.length_c   1.000
_cell.angle_alpha   90.00
_cell.angle_beta   90.00
_cell.angle_gamma   90.00
#
_symmetry.space_group_name_H-M   'P 1'
#
loop_
_entity.id
_entity.type
_entity.pdbx_description
1 polymer ?
#
loop_
_entity_poly.entity_id
_entity_poly.type
_entity_poly.pdbx_seq_one_letter_code
_entity_poly.pdbx_strand_id
1 'polypeptide(L)'
;HDLEQDRYVVPRPHPTLVTRRVLVMERVYGFNFDDVAGMQDAGIDTEDVVRTAMVAFMEGAVVEGIFHGDLHGGNLFVLEDGRTALLDYGIVGRLSGPRRNAFLRLMLGATTNDVKGQMAALRDLGALPADTDLDAVISDLRLDRDVIDPTTLTGEEMVTEVQRIVKALLGYGAKLPKELMLYVKNLVFLDGAIARLAPDLDLLSEVAN
;
A
#
# COMPACT_ATOMS: atom_id res chain seq x y z
N HIS A 1 8.62 1.96 -18.52
CA HIS A 1 9.74 1.09 -18.93
C HIS A 1 10.55 0.56 -17.73
N ASP A 2 10.45 1.22 -16.59
CA ASP A 2 11.35 0.93 -15.45
C ASP A 2 10.67 0.08 -14.35
N LEU A 3 9.43 -0.33 -14.56
CA LEU A 3 8.68 -1.20 -13.64
C LEU A 3 8.64 -2.67 -14.09
N GLU A 4 9.40 -3.06 -15.12
CA GLU A 4 9.57 -4.46 -15.48
C GLU A 4 10.58 -5.10 -14.51
N GLN A 5 10.10 -5.48 -13.35
CA GLN A 5 10.80 -6.43 -12.53
C GLN A 5 10.58 -7.83 -13.08
N ASP A 6 11.53 -8.74 -12.89
CA ASP A 6 11.47 -10.11 -13.41
C ASP A 6 10.24 -10.91 -12.95
N ARG A 7 9.53 -10.40 -11.93
CA ARG A 7 8.42 -11.09 -11.25
C ARG A 7 7.03 -10.54 -11.52
N TYR A 8 6.89 -9.33 -12.09
CA TYR A 8 5.58 -8.83 -12.47
C TYR A 8 5.58 -8.23 -13.87
N VAL A 9 4.41 -8.24 -14.49
CA VAL A 9 4.21 -7.85 -15.88
C VAL A 9 3.16 -6.74 -15.97
N VAL A 10 3.47 -5.71 -16.75
CA VAL A 10 2.48 -4.74 -17.19
C VAL A 10 2.22 -5.00 -18.66
N PRO A 11 1.01 -5.47 -19.05
CA PRO A 11 0.70 -5.77 -20.44
C PRO A 11 0.91 -4.55 -21.34
N ARG A 12 1.64 -4.73 -22.44
CA ARG A 12 2.00 -3.63 -23.32
C ARG A 12 0.83 -3.23 -24.21
N PRO A 13 0.52 -1.93 -24.33
CA PRO A 13 -0.48 -1.46 -25.27
C PRO A 13 0.02 -1.62 -26.72
N HIS A 14 -0.91 -1.86 -27.64
CA HIS A 14 -0.66 -1.82 -29.08
C HIS A 14 -0.86 -0.38 -29.60
N PRO A 15 0.20 0.41 -29.81
CA PRO A 15 0.09 1.86 -30.05
C PRO A 15 -0.79 2.24 -31.24
N THR A 16 -0.82 1.39 -32.27
CA THR A 16 -1.61 1.63 -33.49
C THR A 16 -3.09 1.29 -33.32
N LEU A 17 -3.47 0.58 -32.25
CA LEU A 17 -4.83 0.13 -31.98
C LEU A 17 -5.44 0.87 -30.78
N VAL A 18 -4.69 1.77 -30.13
CA VAL A 18 -5.17 2.58 -29.00
C VAL A 18 -5.87 3.82 -29.53
N THR A 19 -7.05 4.08 -29.00
CA THR A 19 -7.82 5.31 -29.27
C THR A 19 -8.17 6.00 -27.96
N ARG A 20 -8.82 7.16 -28.07
CA ARG A 20 -9.30 7.88 -26.86
C ARG A 20 -10.29 7.08 -26.00
N ARG A 21 -10.94 6.04 -26.55
CA ARG A 21 -12.00 5.27 -25.90
C ARG A 21 -11.71 3.78 -25.83
N VAL A 22 -10.65 3.31 -26.49
CA VAL A 22 -10.33 1.88 -26.59
C VAL A 22 -8.85 1.71 -26.32
N LEU A 23 -8.51 0.88 -25.36
CA LEU A 23 -7.17 0.41 -25.10
C LEU A 23 -7.08 -1.04 -25.56
N VAL A 24 -6.18 -1.30 -26.51
CA VAL A 24 -5.81 -2.65 -26.93
C VAL A 24 -4.42 -2.94 -26.39
N MET A 25 -4.28 -4.01 -25.64
CA MET A 25 -3.02 -4.42 -25.03
C MET A 25 -2.77 -5.92 -25.22
N GLU A 26 -1.58 -6.36 -24.89
CA GLU A 26 -1.21 -7.77 -24.86
C GLU A 26 -2.24 -8.56 -24.04
N ARG A 27 -2.59 -9.75 -24.56
CA ARG A 27 -3.41 -10.70 -23.81
C ARG A 27 -2.51 -11.53 -22.91
N VAL A 28 -2.84 -11.58 -21.63
CA VAL A 28 -2.20 -12.46 -20.65
C VAL A 28 -3.06 -13.69 -20.39
N TYR A 29 -2.41 -14.80 -20.05
CA TYR A 29 -3.04 -16.08 -19.73
C TYR A 29 -2.58 -16.54 -18.36
N GLY A 30 -3.48 -17.16 -17.59
CA GLY A 30 -3.20 -17.63 -16.23
C GLY A 30 -4.47 -17.59 -15.37
N PHE A 31 -4.32 -17.25 -14.12
CA PHE A 31 -5.33 -17.35 -13.06
C PHE A 31 -5.76 -15.95 -12.56
N ASN A 32 -7.02 -15.83 -12.21
CA ASN A 32 -7.42 -14.69 -11.38
C ASN A 32 -6.71 -14.76 -10.02
N PHE A 33 -6.37 -13.63 -9.47
CA PHE A 33 -5.66 -13.56 -8.18
C PHE A 33 -6.42 -14.23 -7.03
N ASP A 34 -7.74 -14.34 -7.12
CA ASP A 34 -8.59 -15.00 -6.13
C ASP A 34 -8.75 -16.52 -6.36
N ASP A 35 -8.23 -17.07 -7.46
CA ASP A 35 -8.31 -18.50 -7.80
C ASP A 35 -7.16 -19.29 -7.14
N VAL A 36 -7.19 -19.36 -5.82
CA VAL A 36 -6.17 -20.04 -5.01
C VAL A 36 -6.05 -21.51 -5.39
N ALA A 37 -7.19 -22.21 -5.55
CA ALA A 37 -7.19 -23.62 -5.87
C ALA A 37 -6.59 -23.90 -7.26
N GLY A 38 -6.96 -23.11 -8.28
CA GLY A 38 -6.40 -23.26 -9.62
C GLY A 38 -4.88 -23.02 -9.67
N MET A 39 -4.39 -22.03 -8.90
CA MET A 39 -2.96 -21.76 -8.78
C MET A 39 -2.21 -22.92 -8.09
N GLN A 40 -2.75 -23.45 -6.99
CA GLN A 40 -2.16 -24.57 -6.26
C GLN A 40 -2.15 -25.86 -7.09
N ASP A 41 -3.22 -26.16 -7.80
CA ASP A 41 -3.31 -27.30 -8.70
C ASP A 41 -2.30 -27.20 -9.86
N ALA A 42 -1.98 -25.98 -10.29
CA ALA A 42 -0.94 -25.71 -11.28
C ALA A 42 0.49 -25.69 -10.72
N GLY A 43 0.65 -25.87 -9.40
CA GLY A 43 1.95 -25.85 -8.73
C GLY A 43 2.55 -24.44 -8.54
N ILE A 44 1.70 -23.40 -8.58
CA ILE A 44 2.13 -22.01 -8.33
C ILE A 44 2.22 -21.78 -6.83
N ASP A 45 3.33 -21.20 -6.40
CA ASP A 45 3.54 -20.77 -5.02
C ASP A 45 2.75 -19.49 -4.75
N THR A 46 1.62 -19.63 -4.05
CA THR A 46 0.72 -18.52 -3.74
C THR A 46 1.32 -17.53 -2.72
N GLU A 47 2.26 -17.98 -1.88
CA GLU A 47 2.99 -17.10 -0.98
C GLU A 47 3.94 -16.18 -1.76
N ASP A 48 4.71 -16.73 -2.72
CA ASP A 48 5.60 -15.93 -3.58
C ASP A 48 4.81 -14.93 -4.44
N VAL A 49 3.61 -15.28 -4.89
CA VAL A 49 2.70 -14.38 -5.61
C VAL A 49 2.32 -13.16 -4.76
N VAL A 50 1.90 -13.37 -3.51
CA VAL A 50 1.53 -12.27 -2.61
C VAL A 50 2.74 -11.44 -2.22
N ARG A 51 3.86 -12.07 -1.91
CA ARG A 51 5.13 -11.42 -1.59
C ARG A 51 5.55 -10.51 -2.75
N THR A 52 5.51 -11.01 -3.96
CA THR A 52 5.83 -10.24 -5.18
C THR A 52 4.89 -9.04 -5.37
N ALA A 53 3.58 -9.23 -5.22
CA ALA A 53 2.61 -8.15 -5.35
C ALA A 53 2.85 -7.04 -4.31
N MET A 54 3.19 -7.43 -3.06
CA MET A 54 3.50 -6.49 -2.00
C MET A 54 4.79 -5.72 -2.26
N VAL A 55 5.89 -6.41 -2.59
CA VAL A 55 7.18 -5.79 -2.88
C VAL A 55 7.03 -4.82 -4.06
N ALA A 56 6.40 -5.24 -5.16
CA ALA A 56 6.17 -4.38 -6.30
C ALA A 56 5.36 -3.12 -5.97
N PHE A 57 4.32 -3.26 -5.12
CA PHE A 57 3.52 -2.13 -4.66
C PHE A 57 4.34 -1.16 -3.79
N MET A 58 5.11 -1.68 -2.83
CA MET A 58 5.93 -0.87 -1.94
C MET A 58 7.06 -0.17 -2.69
N GLU A 59 7.79 -0.87 -3.55
CA GLU A 59 8.85 -0.29 -4.37
C GLU A 59 8.32 0.79 -5.30
N GLY A 60 7.20 0.54 -5.97
CA GLY A 60 6.55 1.54 -6.81
C GLY A 60 6.23 2.83 -6.05
N ALA A 61 5.71 2.73 -4.82
CA ALA A 61 5.39 3.88 -4.00
C ALA A 61 6.66 4.60 -3.47
N VAL A 62 7.63 3.83 -2.98
CA VAL A 62 8.79 4.34 -2.22
C VAL A 62 9.93 4.74 -3.16
N VAL A 63 10.28 3.89 -4.14
CA VAL A 63 11.42 4.10 -5.02
C VAL A 63 11.02 4.95 -6.22
N GLU A 64 9.94 4.57 -6.92
CA GLU A 64 9.52 5.25 -8.15
C GLU A 64 8.58 6.44 -7.89
N GLY A 65 7.92 6.47 -6.74
CA GLY A 65 6.89 7.46 -6.43
C GLY A 65 5.63 7.31 -7.29
N ILE A 66 5.44 6.14 -7.87
CA ILE A 66 4.27 5.79 -8.70
C ILE A 66 3.78 4.41 -8.26
N PHE A 67 2.49 4.31 -7.94
CA PHE A 67 1.92 3.03 -7.55
C PHE A 67 0.49 2.88 -8.07
N HIS A 68 0.07 1.64 -8.24
CA HIS A 68 -1.29 1.30 -8.59
C HIS A 68 -2.24 1.80 -7.50
N GLY A 69 -3.25 2.58 -7.86
CA GLY A 69 -4.17 3.21 -6.89
C GLY A 69 -5.45 2.42 -6.63
N ASP A 70 -5.62 1.26 -7.26
CA ASP A 70 -6.84 0.46 -7.18
C ASP A 70 -6.55 -1.05 -7.25
N LEU A 71 -5.68 -1.55 -6.36
CA LEU A 71 -5.44 -2.98 -6.26
C LEU A 71 -6.69 -3.70 -5.77
N HIS A 72 -7.08 -4.72 -6.50
CA HIS A 72 -8.11 -5.70 -6.14
C HIS A 72 -7.94 -6.94 -7.01
N GLY A 73 -8.60 -8.05 -6.64
CA GLY A 73 -8.45 -9.33 -7.33
C GLY A 73 -8.74 -9.29 -8.84
N GLY A 74 -9.55 -8.33 -9.32
CA GLY A 74 -9.82 -8.14 -10.75
C GLY A 74 -8.74 -7.39 -11.53
N ASN A 75 -7.79 -6.72 -10.84
CA ASN A 75 -6.68 -5.99 -11.45
C ASN A 75 -5.33 -6.72 -11.30
N LEU A 76 -5.33 -7.85 -10.60
CA LEU A 76 -4.19 -8.74 -10.43
C LEU A 76 -4.47 -10.06 -11.13
N PHE A 77 -3.52 -10.50 -11.95
CA PHE A 77 -3.63 -11.75 -12.69
C PHE A 77 -2.32 -12.53 -12.56
N VAL A 78 -2.39 -13.81 -12.23
CA VAL A 78 -1.20 -14.64 -12.03
C VAL A 78 -0.98 -15.47 -13.29
N LEU A 79 0.18 -15.27 -13.91
CA LEU A 79 0.54 -15.99 -15.14
C LEU A 79 0.86 -17.47 -14.83
N GLU A 80 0.83 -18.32 -15.85
CA GLU A 80 1.16 -19.74 -15.73
C GLU A 80 2.58 -20.00 -15.22
N ASP A 81 3.49 -19.04 -15.38
CA ASP A 81 4.87 -19.09 -14.88
C ASP A 81 5.05 -18.49 -13.47
N GLY A 82 3.96 -18.15 -12.78
CA GLY A 82 3.96 -17.61 -11.43
C GLY A 82 4.15 -16.09 -11.32
N ARG A 83 4.46 -15.40 -12.44
CA ARG A 83 4.57 -13.93 -12.41
C ARG A 83 3.19 -13.28 -12.25
N THR A 84 3.16 -12.13 -11.59
CA THR A 84 1.92 -11.37 -11.41
C THR A 84 1.79 -10.29 -12.49
N ALA A 85 0.67 -10.24 -13.18
CA ALA A 85 0.33 -9.17 -14.11
C ALA A 85 -0.57 -8.14 -13.43
N LEU A 86 -0.22 -6.85 -13.61
CA LEU A 86 -1.00 -5.70 -13.13
C LEU A 86 -1.83 -5.16 -14.30
N LEU A 87 -3.14 -5.11 -14.09
CA LEU A 87 -4.12 -4.64 -15.08
C LEU A 87 -4.76 -3.34 -14.62
N ASP A 88 -5.36 -2.62 -15.56
CA ASP A 88 -6.18 -1.42 -15.33
C ASP A 88 -5.54 -0.32 -14.47
N TYR A 89 -4.64 0.42 -15.06
CA TYR A 89 -4.03 1.62 -14.44
C TYR A 89 -4.92 2.87 -14.51
N GLY A 90 -6.25 2.73 -14.42
CA GLY A 90 -7.21 3.84 -14.40
C GLY A 90 -7.01 4.79 -13.22
N ILE A 91 -6.54 4.27 -12.09
CA ILE A 91 -6.19 5.04 -10.89
C ILE A 91 -4.72 4.78 -10.55
N VAL A 92 -3.93 5.86 -10.52
CA VAL A 92 -2.50 5.81 -10.18
C VAL A 92 -2.21 6.82 -9.08
N GLY A 93 -1.54 6.37 -8.03
CA GLY A 93 -0.94 7.23 -7.02
C GLY A 93 0.39 7.80 -7.54
N ARG A 94 0.61 9.11 -7.36
CA ARG A 94 1.86 9.77 -7.75
C ARG A 94 2.37 10.63 -6.60
N LEU A 95 3.56 10.34 -6.14
CA LEU A 95 4.27 11.10 -5.13
C LEU A 95 5.37 11.92 -5.81
N SER A 96 5.25 13.25 -5.80
CA SER A 96 6.34 14.14 -6.25
C SER A 96 7.57 13.97 -5.35
N GLY A 97 8.74 14.41 -5.78
CA GLY A 97 9.99 14.24 -5.03
C GLY A 97 9.91 14.66 -3.55
N PRO A 98 9.44 15.88 -3.20
CA PRO A 98 9.28 16.28 -1.80
C PRO A 98 8.26 15.41 -1.02
N ARG A 99 7.13 15.06 -1.65
CA ARG A 99 6.10 14.21 -1.04
C ARG A 99 6.57 12.77 -0.90
N ARG A 100 7.35 12.25 -1.85
CA ARG A 100 7.97 10.93 -1.74
C ARG A 100 8.93 10.86 -0.56
N ASN A 101 9.78 11.88 -0.38
CA ASN A 101 10.67 11.95 0.77
C ASN A 101 9.92 12.03 2.10
N ALA A 102 8.81 12.76 2.14
CA ALA A 102 7.95 12.80 3.32
C ALA A 102 7.27 11.43 3.57
N PHE A 103 6.83 10.76 2.52
CA PHE A 103 6.26 9.42 2.61
C PHE A 103 7.29 8.39 3.12
N LEU A 104 8.53 8.44 2.62
CA LEU A 104 9.64 7.62 3.12
C LEU A 104 9.89 7.84 4.62
N ARG A 105 9.94 9.12 5.06
CA ARG A 105 10.10 9.44 6.49
C ARG A 105 8.93 8.92 7.34
N LEU A 106 7.70 8.95 6.80
CA LEU A 106 6.53 8.39 7.47
C LEU A 106 6.70 6.89 7.69
N MET A 107 7.13 6.15 6.67
CA MET A 107 7.35 4.71 6.75
C MET A 107 8.49 4.35 7.71
N LEU A 108 9.64 5.01 7.57
CA LEU A 108 10.79 4.81 8.46
C LEU A 108 10.47 5.19 9.91
N GLY A 109 9.72 6.28 10.12
CA GLY A 109 9.28 6.68 11.46
C GLY A 109 8.39 5.64 12.12
N ALA A 110 7.60 4.89 11.34
CA ALA A 110 6.78 3.79 11.85
C ALA A 110 7.64 2.61 12.35
N THR A 111 8.73 2.28 11.65
CA THR A 111 9.63 1.19 12.07
C THR A 111 10.53 1.55 13.25
N THR A 112 10.86 2.84 13.40
CA THR A 112 11.74 3.35 14.48
C THR A 112 10.97 3.93 15.66
N ASN A 113 9.65 3.92 15.62
CA ASN A 113 8.76 4.56 16.61
C ASN A 113 9.04 6.06 16.79
N ASP A 114 9.52 6.73 15.72
CA ASP A 114 9.72 8.19 15.70
C ASP A 114 8.40 8.92 15.45
N VAL A 115 7.58 9.06 16.49
CA VAL A 115 6.27 9.71 16.43
C VAL A 115 6.38 11.15 15.95
N LYS A 116 7.39 11.89 16.38
CA LYS A 116 7.59 13.30 15.95
C LYS A 116 7.94 13.39 14.47
N GLY A 117 8.80 12.52 13.99
CA GLY A 117 9.14 12.39 12.57
C GLY A 117 7.93 11.99 11.73
N GLN A 118 7.09 11.08 12.21
CA GLN A 118 5.83 10.69 11.53
C GLN A 118 4.86 11.87 11.42
N MET A 119 4.63 12.63 12.50
CA MET A 119 3.74 13.80 12.46
C MET A 119 4.28 14.90 11.54
N ALA A 120 5.58 15.14 11.53
CA ALA A 120 6.22 16.06 10.59
C ALA A 120 6.06 15.58 9.15
N ALA A 121 6.23 14.28 8.89
CA ALA A 121 6.03 13.69 7.57
C ALA A 121 4.57 13.80 7.10
N LEU A 122 3.59 13.59 7.98
CA LEU A 122 2.16 13.77 7.68
C LEU A 122 1.85 15.23 7.32
N ARG A 123 2.43 16.20 8.03
CA ARG A 123 2.30 17.62 7.68
C ARG A 123 2.90 17.92 6.32
N ASP A 124 4.10 17.42 6.02
CA ASP A 124 4.79 17.64 4.74
C ASP A 124 4.07 16.94 3.57
N LEU A 125 3.34 15.86 3.83
CA LEU A 125 2.42 15.23 2.88
C LEU A 125 1.15 16.06 2.64
N GLY A 126 0.88 17.05 3.50
CA GLY A 126 -0.34 17.87 3.45
C GLY A 126 -1.52 17.25 4.19
N ALA A 127 -1.27 16.26 5.05
CA ALA A 127 -2.30 15.66 5.92
C ALA A 127 -2.67 16.56 7.11
N LEU A 128 -1.75 17.44 7.52
CA LEU A 128 -1.96 18.46 8.55
C LEU A 128 -1.68 19.85 7.96
N PRO A 129 -2.31 20.92 8.47
CA PRO A 129 -1.95 22.29 8.12
C PRO A 129 -0.47 22.56 8.37
N ALA A 130 0.14 23.43 7.55
CA ALA A 130 1.58 23.71 7.62
C ALA A 130 2.01 24.38 8.95
N ASP A 131 1.10 25.09 9.57
CA ASP A 131 1.26 25.81 10.86
C ASP A 131 0.84 24.99 12.09
N THR A 132 0.54 23.71 11.92
CA THR A 132 0.16 22.82 13.03
C THR A 132 1.27 22.70 14.05
N ASP A 133 0.97 22.96 15.32
CA ASP A 133 1.84 22.67 16.45
C ASP A 133 1.90 21.14 16.68
N LEU A 134 2.97 20.52 16.24
CA LEU A 134 3.14 19.07 16.31
C LEU A 134 3.32 18.57 17.74
N ASP A 135 3.94 19.36 18.62
CA ASP A 135 4.15 18.96 20.01
C ASP A 135 2.79 18.97 20.76
N ALA A 136 1.91 19.93 20.46
CA ALA A 136 0.55 19.94 20.96
C ALA A 136 -0.26 18.72 20.46
N VAL A 137 -0.16 18.39 19.16
CA VAL A 137 -0.83 17.21 18.59
C VAL A 137 -0.37 15.93 19.26
N ILE A 138 0.93 15.74 19.43
CA ILE A 138 1.53 14.54 20.04
C ILE A 138 1.04 14.42 21.49
N SER A 139 1.06 15.51 22.25
CA SER A 139 0.61 15.51 23.64
C SER A 139 -0.90 15.23 23.79
N ASP A 140 -1.74 15.89 23.00
CA ASP A 140 -3.20 15.70 23.04
C ASP A 140 -3.62 14.29 22.61
N LEU A 141 -2.90 13.74 21.65
CA LEU A 141 -3.11 12.36 21.17
C LEU A 141 -2.44 11.32 22.08
N ARG A 142 -1.63 11.77 23.04
CA ARG A 142 -0.84 10.89 23.94
C ARG A 142 0.06 9.92 23.17
N LEU A 143 0.57 10.35 22.03
CA LEU A 143 1.43 9.52 21.17
C LEU A 143 2.87 9.40 21.72
N ASP A 144 3.22 10.22 22.71
CA ASP A 144 4.50 10.25 23.43
C ASP A 144 4.57 9.26 24.62
N ARG A 145 3.46 8.61 24.92
CA ARG A 145 3.39 7.60 25.99
C ARG A 145 3.75 6.24 25.43
N ASP A 146 4.12 5.32 26.33
CA ASP A 146 4.47 3.94 25.99
C ASP A 146 3.52 3.38 24.94
N VAL A 147 4.10 2.88 23.87
CA VAL A 147 3.37 2.26 22.76
C VAL A 147 2.36 1.27 23.37
N ILE A 148 1.08 1.56 23.20
CA ILE A 148 0.07 0.56 23.50
C ILE A 148 0.38 -0.58 22.55
N ASP A 149 0.87 -1.69 23.09
CA ASP A 149 1.13 -2.87 22.29
C ASP A 149 -0.19 -3.29 21.62
N PRO A 150 -0.31 -3.16 20.29
CA PRO A 150 -1.56 -3.48 19.59
C PRO A 150 -2.02 -4.91 19.85
N THR A 151 -1.10 -5.80 20.20
CA THR A 151 -1.39 -7.21 20.47
C THR A 151 -2.11 -7.41 21.81
N THR A 152 -2.07 -6.42 22.70
CA THR A 152 -2.74 -6.45 24.00
C THR A 152 -4.16 -5.89 23.98
N LEU A 153 -4.56 -5.21 22.90
CA LEU A 153 -5.89 -4.62 22.75
C LEU A 153 -6.87 -5.64 22.16
N THR A 154 -8.09 -5.60 22.69
CA THR A 154 -9.22 -6.26 22.02
C THR A 154 -9.58 -5.50 20.74
N GLY A 155 -10.27 -6.17 19.80
CA GLY A 155 -10.70 -5.53 18.56
C GLY A 155 -11.57 -4.26 18.80
N GLU A 156 -12.42 -4.26 19.84
CA GLU A 156 -13.25 -3.10 20.19
C GLU A 156 -12.41 -1.94 20.75
N GLU A 157 -11.42 -2.23 21.59
CA GLU A 157 -10.49 -1.22 22.14
C GLU A 157 -9.64 -0.60 21.02
N MET A 158 -9.18 -1.42 20.07
CA MET A 158 -8.44 -0.93 18.91
C MET A 158 -9.27 0.00 18.04
N VAL A 159 -10.51 -0.37 17.73
CA VAL A 159 -11.43 0.49 16.97
C VAL A 159 -11.69 1.82 17.70
N THR A 160 -11.90 1.77 19.02
CA THR A 160 -12.15 2.95 19.84
C THR A 160 -10.94 3.89 19.83
N GLU A 161 -9.72 3.33 19.95
CA GLU A 161 -8.49 4.12 19.95
C GLU A 161 -8.23 4.77 18.59
N VAL A 162 -8.41 4.03 17.51
CA VAL A 162 -8.30 4.56 16.13
C VAL A 162 -9.32 5.69 15.92
N GLN A 163 -10.58 5.53 16.35
CA GLN A 163 -11.59 6.57 16.25
C GLN A 163 -11.22 7.82 17.05
N ARG A 164 -10.65 7.65 18.25
CA ARG A 164 -10.17 8.74 19.08
C ARG A 164 -9.08 9.54 18.37
N ILE A 165 -8.07 8.85 17.82
CA ILE A 165 -6.98 9.47 17.09
C ILE A 165 -7.49 10.22 15.85
N VAL A 166 -8.32 9.58 15.04
CA VAL A 166 -8.89 10.19 13.84
C VAL A 166 -9.71 11.45 14.19
N LYS A 167 -10.56 11.38 15.21
CA LYS A 167 -11.38 12.52 15.65
C LYS A 167 -10.52 13.69 16.13
N ALA A 168 -9.47 13.41 16.88
CA ALA A 168 -8.57 14.45 17.37
C ALA A 168 -7.77 15.08 16.21
N LEU A 169 -7.23 14.28 15.27
CA LEU A 169 -6.56 14.81 14.10
C LEU A 169 -7.47 15.69 13.23
N LEU A 170 -8.75 15.32 13.09
CA LEU A 170 -9.74 16.16 12.39
C LEU A 170 -9.94 17.50 13.12
N GLY A 171 -9.88 17.53 14.45
CA GLY A 171 -9.90 18.75 15.24
C GLY A 171 -8.75 19.72 14.95
N TYR A 172 -7.60 19.20 14.54
CA TYR A 172 -6.45 19.96 14.05
C TYR A 172 -6.53 20.32 12.55
N GLY A 173 -7.67 20.07 11.90
CA GLY A 173 -7.86 20.36 10.48
C GLY A 173 -7.18 19.36 9.55
N ALA A 174 -6.88 18.16 10.06
CA ALA A 174 -6.29 17.10 9.23
C ALA A 174 -7.18 16.75 8.03
N LYS A 175 -6.53 16.52 6.90
CA LYS A 175 -7.16 16.06 5.66
C LYS A 175 -6.31 14.91 5.10
N LEU A 176 -6.94 13.79 4.81
CA LEU A 176 -6.19 12.67 4.24
C LEU A 176 -5.88 12.95 2.76
N PRO A 177 -4.60 13.10 2.36
CA PRO A 177 -4.23 13.28 0.96
C PRO A 177 -4.68 12.08 0.12
N LYS A 178 -5.07 12.34 -1.13
CA LYS A 178 -5.57 11.30 -2.05
C LYS A 178 -4.60 10.12 -2.15
N GLU A 179 -3.29 10.41 -2.29
CA GLU A 179 -2.26 9.39 -2.45
C GLU A 179 -2.15 8.51 -1.19
N LEU A 180 -2.27 9.11 -0.01
CA LEU A 180 -2.24 8.34 1.25
C LEU A 180 -3.48 7.46 1.38
N MET A 181 -4.66 7.96 1.00
CA MET A 181 -5.88 7.14 0.96
C MET A 181 -5.76 5.95 0.01
N LEU A 182 -5.23 6.18 -1.20
CA LEU A 182 -5.03 5.11 -2.17
C LEU A 182 -4.03 4.08 -1.67
N TYR A 183 -2.96 4.52 -1.01
CA TYR A 183 -1.96 3.64 -0.43
C TYR A 183 -2.55 2.75 0.67
N VAL A 184 -3.26 3.36 1.64
CA VAL A 184 -3.91 2.61 2.74
C VAL A 184 -4.96 1.63 2.21
N LYS A 185 -5.76 2.03 1.22
CA LYS A 185 -6.73 1.12 0.57
C LYS A 185 -6.04 -0.13 0.00
N ASN A 186 -4.92 0.05 -0.68
CA ASN A 186 -4.17 -1.06 -1.26
C ASN A 186 -3.51 -1.94 -0.20
N LEU A 187 -3.00 -1.36 0.90
CA LEU A 187 -2.48 -2.14 2.03
C LEU A 187 -3.56 -3.03 2.64
N VAL A 188 -4.77 -2.51 2.86
CA VAL A 188 -5.90 -3.30 3.38
C VAL A 188 -6.26 -4.44 2.43
N PHE A 189 -6.22 -4.21 1.11
CA PHE A 189 -6.42 -5.28 0.14
C PHE A 189 -5.33 -6.34 0.22
N LEU A 190 -4.06 -5.93 0.27
CA LEU A 190 -2.91 -6.85 0.35
C LEU A 190 -2.92 -7.66 1.65
N ASP A 191 -3.27 -7.05 2.78
CA ASP A 191 -3.45 -7.74 4.06
C ASP A 191 -4.51 -8.85 3.97
N GLY A 192 -5.67 -8.53 3.39
CA GLY A 192 -6.70 -9.54 3.12
C GLY A 192 -6.28 -10.61 2.11
N ALA A 193 -5.38 -10.29 1.18
CA ALA A 193 -4.80 -11.26 0.25
C ALA A 193 -3.85 -12.23 0.94
N ILE A 194 -3.01 -11.74 1.86
CA ILE A 194 -2.11 -12.55 2.67
C ILE A 194 -2.89 -13.58 3.48
N ALA A 195 -3.93 -13.16 4.19
CA ALA A 195 -4.77 -14.06 4.98
C ALA A 195 -5.35 -15.22 4.16
N ARG A 196 -5.50 -15.06 2.83
CA ARG A 196 -6.08 -16.08 1.94
C ARG A 196 -5.05 -16.91 1.20
N LEU A 197 -4.00 -16.27 0.67
CA LEU A 197 -3.02 -16.88 -0.23
C LEU A 197 -1.76 -17.36 0.51
N ALA A 198 -1.46 -16.73 1.63
CA ALA A 198 -0.24 -16.96 2.40
C ALA A 198 -0.49 -16.81 3.92
N PRO A 199 -1.38 -17.63 4.53
CA PRO A 199 -1.79 -17.46 5.91
C PRO A 199 -0.63 -17.61 6.92
N ASP A 200 0.45 -18.25 6.52
CA ASP A 200 1.65 -18.47 7.35
C ASP A 200 2.73 -17.37 7.15
N LEU A 201 2.50 -16.40 6.26
CA LEU A 201 3.43 -15.32 5.95
C LEU A 201 3.44 -14.27 7.07
N ASP A 202 4.58 -14.11 7.74
CA ASP A 202 4.81 -13.02 8.70
C ASP A 202 5.38 -11.78 8.00
N LEU A 203 4.49 -10.80 7.75
CA LEU A 203 4.85 -9.54 7.09
C LEU A 203 5.88 -8.71 7.84
N LEU A 204 5.88 -8.74 9.17
CA LEU A 204 6.80 -7.94 9.97
C LEU A 204 8.23 -8.45 9.83
N SER A 205 8.41 -9.76 9.65
CA SER A 205 9.72 -10.35 9.39
C SER A 205 10.26 -10.04 7.99
N GLU A 206 9.38 -9.88 7.01
CA GLU A 206 9.77 -9.60 5.61
C GLU A 206 10.19 -8.14 5.37
N VAL A 207 9.57 -7.20 6.07
CA VAL A 207 9.92 -5.76 5.96
C VAL A 207 11.21 -5.42 6.68
N ALA A 208 11.66 -6.28 7.61
CA ALA A 208 12.87 -6.07 8.40
C ALA A 208 14.16 -6.62 7.74
N ASN A 209 14.03 -7.41 6.67
CA ASN A 209 15.13 -7.97 5.88
C ASN A 209 15.32 -7.21 4.57
#